data_915af9580f120bdca2de1f9011fa8e43
#
_entry.id   915af9580f120bdca2de1f9011fa8e43
#
_cell.length_a   1.000
_cell.length_b   1.000
_cell.length_c   1.000
_cell.angle_alpha   90.00
_cell.angle_beta   90.00
_cell.angle_gamma   90.00
#
_symmetry.space_group_name_H-M   'P 1'
#
loop_
_entity.id
_entity.type
_entity.pdbx_description
1 polymer ?
#
loop_
_entity_poly.entity_id
_entity_poly.type
_entity_poly.pdbx_seq_one_letter_code
_entity_poly.pdbx_strand_id
1 'polypeptide(L)'
;MNALELRGLTKRYDDGTLALDALDLEVPAGSFFGLLGPNGAGKTTLISAVCNLVRPTDGELKVFRLPSTCLEARRLIGISEQEPNLDRFLTVRETLVYHGGYYGMDRATAEQRAEEMIDVFDLRAKRDVRAPKLSGGMRRRLLLARALLHEPRLVILDEPTAGVDIELRHELWRYIRRLHEQGTTILLTTHYLEEAEALCEEIALIGAGKIIARDTAAGLKDRYEAESLEQVYLKTVASGRLAEEAPA
;
A
#
# COMPACT_ATOMS: atom_id res chain seq x y z
N MET A 1 12.52 13.29 -8.22
CA MET A 1 12.67 11.87 -8.62
C MET A 1 11.41 11.15 -8.15
N ASN A 2 10.83 10.27 -8.97
CA ASN A 2 9.63 9.53 -8.60
C ASN A 2 10.00 8.17 -7.97
N ALA A 3 9.24 7.76 -6.96
CA ALA A 3 9.28 6.41 -6.40
C ALA A 3 8.54 5.43 -7.30
N LEU A 4 7.40 5.87 -7.88
CA LEU A 4 6.65 5.11 -8.88
C LEU A 4 6.41 5.96 -10.11
N GLU A 5 6.53 5.35 -11.29
CA GLU A 5 6.16 5.92 -12.59
C GLU A 5 5.39 4.84 -13.36
N LEU A 6 4.13 5.11 -13.64
CA LEU A 6 3.23 4.28 -14.43
C LEU A 6 2.83 5.06 -15.68
N ARG A 7 2.97 4.46 -16.86
CA ARG A 7 2.61 5.07 -18.15
C ARG A 7 1.78 4.12 -18.98
N GLY A 8 0.54 4.49 -19.23
CA GLY A 8 -0.41 3.71 -19.99
C GLY A 8 -0.64 2.30 -19.43
N LEU A 9 -0.50 2.13 -18.08
CA LEU A 9 -0.53 0.82 -17.46
C LEU A 9 -1.89 0.17 -17.64
N THR A 10 -1.93 -0.97 -18.32
CA THR A 10 -3.16 -1.70 -18.63
C THR A 10 -3.08 -3.12 -18.10
N LYS A 11 -4.17 -3.56 -17.47
CA LYS A 11 -4.34 -4.96 -17.07
C LYS A 11 -5.71 -5.46 -17.47
N ARG A 12 -5.72 -6.42 -18.38
CA ARG A 12 -6.86 -7.23 -18.74
C ARG A 12 -6.64 -8.67 -18.26
N TYR A 13 -7.59 -9.21 -17.53
CA TYR A 13 -7.57 -10.61 -17.10
C TYR A 13 -8.14 -11.54 -18.19
N ASP A 14 -7.93 -12.85 -18.06
CA ASP A 14 -8.33 -13.85 -19.04
C ASP A 14 -9.86 -13.97 -19.16
N ASP A 15 -10.60 -13.59 -18.11
CA ASP A 15 -12.07 -13.50 -18.10
C ASP A 15 -12.61 -12.27 -18.83
N GLY A 16 -11.74 -11.43 -19.41
CA GLY A 16 -12.07 -10.20 -20.11
C GLY A 16 -12.13 -8.95 -19.23
N THR A 17 -12.04 -9.09 -17.91
CA THR A 17 -12.09 -7.95 -16.97
C THR A 17 -10.93 -6.99 -17.21
N LEU A 18 -11.24 -5.72 -17.49
CA LEU A 18 -10.29 -4.63 -17.63
C LEU A 18 -10.12 -3.95 -16.27
N ALA A 19 -9.11 -4.35 -15.52
CA ALA A 19 -8.87 -3.87 -14.16
C ALA A 19 -8.04 -2.57 -14.09
N LEU A 20 -7.16 -2.33 -15.07
CA LEU A 20 -6.44 -1.07 -15.29
C LEU A 20 -6.56 -0.71 -16.77
N ASP A 21 -6.89 0.55 -17.05
CA ASP A 21 -7.18 1.04 -18.39
C ASP A 21 -6.29 2.25 -18.71
N ALA A 22 -5.14 1.98 -19.35
CA ALA A 22 -4.14 2.97 -19.74
C ALA A 22 -3.82 3.98 -18.61
N LEU A 23 -3.61 3.47 -17.39
CA LEU A 23 -3.44 4.28 -16.20
C LEU A 23 -2.06 4.93 -16.16
N ASP A 24 -2.05 6.27 -16.00
CA ASP A 24 -0.86 7.06 -15.73
C ASP A 24 -0.86 7.50 -14.27
N LEU A 25 0.27 7.29 -13.58
CA LEU A 25 0.45 7.73 -12.21
C LEU A 25 1.93 7.95 -11.90
N GLU A 26 2.24 9.07 -11.24
CA GLU A 26 3.56 9.34 -10.69
C GLU A 26 3.44 9.55 -9.17
N VAL A 27 4.27 8.85 -8.40
CA VAL A 27 4.38 9.05 -6.95
C VAL A 27 5.76 9.61 -6.65
N PRO A 28 5.87 10.83 -6.12
CA PRO A 28 7.16 11.43 -5.78
C PRO A 28 7.91 10.62 -4.71
N ALA A 29 9.24 10.55 -4.83
CA ALA A 29 10.06 9.93 -3.79
C ALA A 29 10.02 10.78 -2.50
N GLY A 30 9.85 10.11 -1.36
CA GLY A 30 9.73 10.74 -0.05
C GLY A 30 8.34 11.32 0.23
N SER A 31 7.33 11.12 -0.63
CA SER A 31 5.96 11.59 -0.36
C SER A 31 5.14 10.58 0.45
N PHE A 32 4.10 11.08 1.12
CA PHE A 32 3.02 10.28 1.67
C PHE A 32 1.82 10.37 0.73
N PHE A 33 1.65 9.37 -0.11
CA PHE A 33 0.68 9.37 -1.21
C PHE A 33 -0.51 8.45 -0.93
N GLY A 34 -1.73 8.96 -1.09
CA GLY A 34 -2.98 8.22 -0.94
C GLY A 34 -3.54 7.75 -2.28
N LEU A 35 -3.99 6.50 -2.35
CA LEU A 35 -4.74 5.97 -3.49
C LEU A 35 -6.12 5.52 -3.02
N LEU A 36 -7.14 6.30 -3.32
CA LEU A 36 -8.51 6.10 -2.89
C LEU A 36 -9.42 5.68 -4.04
N GLY A 37 -10.36 4.80 -3.77
CA GLY A 37 -11.34 4.38 -4.75
C GLY A 37 -12.23 3.25 -4.21
N PRO A 38 -13.37 2.97 -4.85
CA PRO A 38 -14.28 1.90 -4.44
C PRO A 38 -13.64 0.51 -4.60
N ASN A 39 -14.31 -0.50 -4.05
CA ASN A 39 -13.95 -1.87 -4.31
C ASN A 39 -14.12 -2.17 -5.81
N GLY A 40 -13.17 -2.88 -6.40
CA GLY A 40 -13.15 -3.14 -7.84
C GLY A 40 -12.55 -2.01 -8.70
N ALA A 41 -12.17 -0.85 -8.13
CA ALA A 41 -11.61 0.26 -8.90
C ALA A 41 -10.22 -0.02 -9.53
N GLY A 42 -9.55 -1.12 -9.16
CA GLY A 42 -8.23 -1.48 -9.67
C GLY A 42 -7.08 -1.31 -8.68
N LYS A 43 -7.33 -0.84 -7.42
CA LYS A 43 -6.28 -0.62 -6.41
C LYS A 43 -5.40 -1.84 -6.16
N THR A 44 -6.00 -2.97 -5.84
CA THR A 44 -5.28 -4.24 -5.57
C THR A 44 -4.53 -4.73 -6.80
N THR A 45 -5.10 -4.56 -8.00
CA THR A 45 -4.42 -4.91 -9.25
C THR A 45 -3.20 -4.03 -9.49
N LEU A 46 -3.32 -2.71 -9.23
CA LEU A 46 -2.21 -1.77 -9.34
C LEU A 46 -1.08 -2.14 -8.35
N ILE A 47 -1.42 -2.36 -7.07
CA ILE A 47 -0.45 -2.79 -6.05
C ILE A 47 0.22 -4.10 -6.47
N SER A 48 -0.54 -5.08 -6.93
CA SER A 48 -0.04 -6.38 -7.38
C SER A 48 0.90 -6.23 -8.58
N ALA A 49 0.63 -5.29 -9.50
CA ALA A 49 1.51 -4.98 -10.62
C ALA A 49 2.82 -4.32 -10.13
N VAL A 50 2.73 -3.36 -9.20
CA VAL A 50 3.92 -2.70 -8.60
C VAL A 50 4.82 -3.72 -7.91
N CYS A 51 4.24 -4.66 -7.17
CA CYS A 51 4.96 -5.74 -6.48
C CYS A 51 5.39 -6.89 -7.42
N ASN A 52 5.10 -6.79 -8.73
CA ASN A 52 5.36 -7.84 -9.74
C ASN A 52 4.69 -9.19 -9.41
N LEU A 53 3.55 -9.17 -8.71
CA LEU A 53 2.69 -10.32 -8.46
C LEU A 53 1.73 -10.58 -9.63
N VAL A 54 1.35 -9.52 -10.35
CA VAL A 54 0.53 -9.55 -11.55
C VAL A 54 1.29 -8.85 -12.67
N ARG A 55 1.39 -9.50 -13.84
CA ARG A 55 2.02 -8.91 -15.02
C ARG A 55 1.01 -8.00 -15.74
N PRO A 56 1.34 -6.73 -15.99
CA PRO A 56 0.54 -5.87 -16.84
C PRO A 56 0.37 -6.47 -18.25
N THR A 57 -0.74 -6.12 -18.91
CA THR A 57 -0.99 -6.49 -20.31
C THR A 57 -0.27 -5.56 -21.25
N ASP A 58 -0.20 -4.25 -20.88
CA ASP A 58 0.49 -3.21 -21.64
C ASP A 58 0.94 -2.06 -20.72
N GLY A 59 1.76 -1.16 -21.24
CA GLY A 59 2.29 0.00 -20.53
C GLY A 59 3.61 -0.26 -19.81
N GLU A 60 4.11 0.79 -19.17
CA GLU A 60 5.38 0.77 -18.42
C GLU A 60 5.14 1.00 -16.94
N LEU A 61 5.90 0.30 -16.09
CA LEU A 61 5.95 0.50 -14.65
C LEU A 61 7.39 0.51 -14.16
N LYS A 62 7.77 1.60 -13.50
CA LYS A 62 9.11 1.79 -12.93
C LYS A 62 9.02 2.12 -11.44
N VAL A 63 9.95 1.57 -10.66
CA VAL A 63 10.17 1.83 -9.24
C VAL A 63 11.54 2.45 -9.07
N PHE A 64 11.63 3.71 -8.62
CA PHE A 64 12.87 4.49 -8.56
C PHE A 64 13.68 4.42 -9.87
N ARG A 65 13.01 4.57 -11.03
CA ARG A 65 13.53 4.46 -12.40
C ARG A 65 13.91 3.04 -12.85
N LEU A 66 13.87 2.04 -11.98
CA LEU A 66 14.12 0.64 -12.33
C LEU A 66 12.83 -0.02 -12.84
N PRO A 67 12.88 -0.90 -13.85
CA PRO A 67 11.72 -1.70 -14.22
C PRO A 67 11.23 -2.52 -13.02
N SER A 68 9.92 -2.53 -12.75
CA SER A 68 9.34 -3.25 -11.59
C SER A 68 9.63 -4.77 -11.61
N THR A 69 9.97 -5.31 -12.79
CA THR A 69 10.27 -6.72 -12.97
C THR A 69 11.67 -7.12 -12.49
N CYS A 70 12.59 -6.17 -12.30
CA CYS A 70 13.94 -6.50 -11.83
C CYS A 70 14.00 -6.73 -10.31
N LEU A 71 14.98 -7.51 -9.88
CA LEU A 71 15.14 -7.88 -8.46
C LEU A 71 15.46 -6.66 -7.58
N GLU A 72 16.26 -5.74 -8.11
CA GLU A 72 16.68 -4.51 -7.45
C GLU A 72 15.46 -3.62 -7.12
N ALA A 73 14.50 -3.48 -8.05
CA ALA A 73 13.27 -2.73 -7.81
C ALA A 73 12.44 -3.36 -6.70
N ARG A 74 12.32 -4.70 -6.68
CA ARG A 74 11.57 -5.42 -5.63
C ARG A 74 12.19 -5.25 -4.25
N ARG A 75 13.51 -5.17 -4.14
CA ARG A 75 14.20 -4.91 -2.87
C ARG A 75 13.91 -3.54 -2.29
N LEU A 76 13.47 -2.58 -3.12
CA LEU A 76 13.10 -1.24 -2.67
C LEU A 76 11.68 -1.14 -2.14
N ILE A 77 10.86 -2.20 -2.28
CA ILE A 77 9.43 -2.22 -1.93
C ILE A 77 9.21 -3.08 -0.70
N GLY A 78 8.52 -2.51 0.29
CA GLY A 78 7.88 -3.24 1.37
C GLY A 78 6.36 -3.19 1.20
N ILE A 79 5.66 -4.31 1.42
CA ILE A 79 4.21 -4.36 1.32
C ILE A 79 3.59 -4.92 2.59
N SER A 80 2.58 -4.21 3.10
CA SER A 80 1.64 -4.71 4.12
C SER A 80 0.29 -4.93 3.46
N GLU A 81 -0.03 -6.18 3.18
CA GLU A 81 -1.27 -6.59 2.52
C GLU A 81 -2.48 -6.43 3.44
N GLN A 82 -3.68 -6.28 2.84
CA GLN A 82 -4.94 -6.17 3.57
C GLN A 82 -5.23 -7.43 4.38
N GLU A 83 -5.11 -8.60 3.77
CA GLU A 83 -5.30 -9.87 4.45
C GLU A 83 -3.97 -10.40 5.01
N PRO A 84 -3.96 -10.89 6.27
CA PRO A 84 -2.78 -11.47 6.88
C PRO A 84 -2.37 -12.79 6.23
N ASN A 85 -1.62 -12.75 5.14
CA ASN A 85 -1.03 -13.94 4.54
C ASN A 85 0.26 -14.32 5.32
N LEU A 86 0.06 -14.85 6.53
CA LEU A 86 1.13 -15.29 7.42
C LEU A 86 1.17 -16.82 7.45
N ASP A 87 2.38 -17.38 7.34
CA ASP A 87 2.57 -18.81 7.48
C ASP A 87 2.13 -19.27 8.89
N ARG A 88 1.20 -20.22 8.92
CA ARG A 88 0.61 -20.74 10.17
C ARG A 88 1.57 -21.59 11.01
N PHE A 89 2.67 -22.05 10.43
CA PHE A 89 3.65 -22.90 11.10
C PHE A 89 4.78 -22.11 11.73
N LEU A 90 5.03 -20.88 11.25
CA LEU A 90 6.12 -20.03 11.72
C LEU A 90 5.70 -19.22 12.95
N THR A 91 6.65 -19.02 13.84
CA THR A 91 6.57 -18.04 14.94
C THR A 91 6.75 -16.62 14.40
N VAL A 92 6.47 -15.61 15.24
CA VAL A 92 6.73 -14.21 14.92
C VAL A 92 8.18 -14.00 14.46
N ARG A 93 9.15 -14.49 15.25
CA ARG A 93 10.57 -14.39 14.93
C ARG A 93 10.92 -15.10 13.63
N GLU A 94 10.50 -16.34 13.46
CA GLU A 94 10.77 -17.11 12.25
C GLU A 94 10.18 -16.43 11.00
N THR A 95 8.96 -15.91 11.09
CA THR A 95 8.32 -15.16 9.99
C THR A 95 9.20 -14.02 9.52
N LEU A 96 9.76 -13.24 10.43
CA LEU A 96 10.62 -12.10 10.10
C LEU A 96 11.98 -12.57 9.56
N VAL A 97 12.64 -13.54 10.19
CA VAL A 97 13.96 -14.05 9.74
C VAL A 97 13.87 -14.65 8.34
N TYR A 98 12.87 -15.50 8.07
CA TYR A 98 12.68 -16.07 6.72
C TYR A 98 12.39 -14.98 5.69
N HIS A 99 11.60 -13.97 6.06
CA HIS A 99 11.31 -12.85 5.15
C HIS A 99 12.57 -12.08 4.79
N GLY A 100 13.48 -11.83 5.75
CA GLY A 100 14.79 -11.23 5.47
C GLY A 100 15.60 -12.03 4.45
N GLY A 101 15.56 -13.37 4.55
CA GLY A 101 16.19 -14.27 3.57
C GLY A 101 15.67 -14.10 2.15
N TYR A 102 14.35 -13.87 1.94
CA TYR A 102 13.78 -13.58 0.61
C TYR A 102 14.33 -12.29 -0.01
N TYR A 103 14.72 -11.32 0.81
CA TYR A 103 15.35 -10.07 0.37
C TYR A 103 16.88 -10.16 0.28
N GLY A 104 17.45 -11.34 0.52
CA GLY A 104 18.89 -11.61 0.39
C GLY A 104 19.71 -11.15 1.59
N MET A 105 19.09 -10.96 2.75
CA MET A 105 19.82 -10.76 4.00
C MET A 105 20.54 -12.04 4.41
N ASP A 106 21.77 -11.93 4.89
CA ASP A 106 22.40 -13.05 5.59
C ASP A 106 21.68 -13.33 6.90
N ARG A 107 21.90 -14.54 7.43
CA ARG A 107 21.15 -15.00 8.60
C ARG A 107 21.35 -14.12 9.84
N ALA A 108 22.55 -13.67 10.09
CA ALA A 108 22.87 -12.87 11.27
C ALA A 108 22.19 -11.50 11.20
N THR A 109 22.25 -10.85 10.05
CA THR A 109 21.55 -9.58 9.76
C THR A 109 20.03 -9.75 9.87
N ALA A 110 19.46 -10.82 9.29
CA ALA A 110 18.03 -11.07 9.35
C ALA A 110 17.56 -11.33 10.80
N GLU A 111 18.33 -12.07 11.61
CA GLU A 111 18.03 -12.31 13.02
C GLU A 111 18.09 -11.02 13.84
N GLN A 112 19.11 -10.19 13.64
CA GLN A 112 19.22 -8.89 14.32
C GLN A 112 18.04 -7.99 13.97
N ARG A 113 17.74 -7.82 12.67
CA ARG A 113 16.62 -6.98 12.21
C ARG A 113 15.27 -7.51 12.71
N ALA A 114 15.10 -8.84 12.78
CA ALA A 114 13.89 -9.45 13.32
C ALA A 114 13.67 -9.06 14.79
N GLU A 115 14.73 -9.10 15.62
CA GLU A 115 14.66 -8.70 17.03
C GLU A 115 14.33 -7.20 17.17
N GLU A 116 14.94 -6.33 16.35
CA GLU A 116 14.63 -4.90 16.31
C GLU A 116 13.16 -4.65 15.95
N MET A 117 12.64 -5.31 14.92
CA MET A 117 11.24 -5.18 14.50
C MET A 117 10.27 -5.73 15.56
N ILE A 118 10.61 -6.81 16.25
CA ILE A 118 9.83 -7.36 17.36
C ILE A 118 9.70 -6.34 18.49
N ASP A 119 10.75 -5.61 18.80
CA ASP A 119 10.72 -4.56 19.83
C ASP A 119 9.93 -3.34 19.36
N VAL A 120 10.20 -2.85 18.16
CA VAL A 120 9.53 -1.68 17.59
C VAL A 120 8.02 -1.85 17.52
N PHE A 121 7.54 -3.07 17.20
CA PHE A 121 6.11 -3.38 17.06
C PHE A 121 5.47 -4.00 18.31
N ASP A 122 6.16 -3.97 19.46
CA ASP A 122 5.67 -4.52 20.74
C ASP A 122 5.18 -5.98 20.61
N LEU A 123 6.00 -6.81 19.98
CA LEU A 123 5.73 -8.25 19.77
C LEU A 123 6.59 -9.15 20.66
N ARG A 124 7.41 -8.58 21.56
CA ARG A 124 8.39 -9.30 22.39
C ARG A 124 7.76 -10.45 23.18
N ALA A 125 6.61 -10.23 23.81
CA ALA A 125 5.90 -11.24 24.58
C ALA A 125 5.33 -12.40 23.70
N LYS A 126 5.32 -12.22 22.38
CA LYS A 126 4.78 -13.19 21.42
C LYS A 126 5.83 -13.67 20.40
N ARG A 127 7.10 -13.37 20.64
CA ARG A 127 8.24 -13.66 19.77
C ARG A 127 8.26 -15.10 19.26
N ASP A 128 8.03 -16.06 20.14
CA ASP A 128 8.07 -17.51 19.84
C ASP A 128 6.66 -18.12 19.69
N VAL A 129 5.62 -17.26 19.50
CA VAL A 129 4.24 -17.68 19.28
C VAL A 129 3.94 -17.71 17.78
N ARG A 130 3.23 -18.75 17.31
CA ARG A 130 2.82 -18.89 15.90
C ARG A 130 1.72 -17.89 15.52
N ALA A 131 1.73 -17.43 14.27
CA ALA A 131 0.81 -16.42 13.75
C ALA A 131 -0.69 -16.67 14.01
N PRO A 132 -1.24 -17.90 13.93
CA PRO A 132 -2.66 -18.15 14.23
C PRO A 132 -3.06 -17.86 15.68
N LYS A 133 -2.12 -17.89 16.62
CA LYS A 133 -2.37 -17.62 18.05
C LYS A 133 -2.26 -16.13 18.42
N LEU A 134 -1.98 -15.27 17.47
CA LEU A 134 -1.92 -13.82 17.65
C LEU A 134 -3.32 -13.21 17.56
N SER A 135 -3.57 -12.12 18.28
CA SER A 135 -4.75 -11.28 18.06
C SER A 135 -4.73 -10.62 16.67
N GLY A 136 -5.86 -10.10 16.21
CA GLY A 136 -5.92 -9.36 14.94
C GLY A 136 -4.93 -8.20 14.90
N GLY A 137 -4.87 -7.40 15.95
CA GLY A 137 -3.93 -6.29 16.09
C GLY A 137 -2.46 -6.75 16.07
N MET A 138 -2.13 -7.83 16.77
CA MET A 138 -0.76 -8.38 16.74
C MET A 138 -0.37 -8.92 15.37
N ARG A 139 -1.30 -9.55 14.64
CA ARG A 139 -1.06 -9.95 13.25
C ARG A 139 -0.79 -8.75 12.36
N ARG A 140 -1.54 -7.65 12.56
CA ARG A 140 -1.34 -6.41 11.81
C ARG A 140 0.03 -5.78 12.09
N ARG A 141 0.43 -5.72 13.36
CA ARG A 141 1.79 -5.28 13.75
C ARG A 141 2.87 -6.15 13.12
N LEU A 142 2.69 -7.48 13.06
CA LEU A 142 3.64 -8.39 12.42
C LEU A 142 3.72 -8.18 10.91
N LEU A 143 2.62 -7.88 10.22
CA LEU A 143 2.62 -7.56 8.78
C LEU A 143 3.42 -6.29 8.49
N LEU A 144 3.25 -5.25 9.32
CA LEU A 144 4.04 -4.02 9.20
C LEU A 144 5.51 -4.26 9.51
N ALA A 145 5.83 -5.00 10.58
CA ALA A 145 7.19 -5.39 10.90
C ALA A 145 7.86 -6.14 9.74
N ARG A 146 7.13 -7.06 9.11
CA ARG A 146 7.56 -7.82 7.94
C ARG A 146 7.83 -6.91 6.74
N ALA A 147 6.92 -5.97 6.46
CA ALA A 147 7.05 -5.05 5.33
C ALA A 147 8.29 -4.13 5.44
N LEU A 148 8.73 -3.84 6.66
CA LEU A 148 9.80 -2.89 6.96
C LEU A 148 11.16 -3.53 7.27
N LEU A 149 11.20 -4.84 7.40
CA LEU A 149 12.36 -5.58 7.86
C LEU A 149 13.64 -5.30 7.05
N HIS A 150 13.49 -5.21 5.73
CA HIS A 150 14.59 -5.03 4.77
C HIS A 150 14.85 -3.55 4.39
N GLU A 151 14.32 -2.60 5.18
CA GLU A 151 14.52 -1.15 5.00
C GLU A 151 14.15 -0.63 3.60
N PRO A 152 12.90 -0.87 3.16
CA PRO A 152 12.46 -0.46 1.84
C PRO A 152 12.43 1.08 1.70
N ARG A 153 12.63 1.57 0.47
CA ARG A 153 12.47 3.00 0.14
C ARG A 153 11.04 3.38 -0.20
N LEU A 154 10.21 2.40 -0.57
CA LEU A 154 8.78 2.53 -0.83
C LEU A 154 8.04 1.51 0.03
N VAL A 155 7.13 1.98 0.86
CA VAL A 155 6.22 1.12 1.64
C VAL A 155 4.81 1.26 1.10
N ILE A 156 4.22 0.14 0.70
CA ILE A 156 2.84 0.05 0.26
C ILE A 156 2.02 -0.51 1.42
N LEU A 157 1.02 0.26 1.83
CA LEU A 157 0.11 -0.08 2.92
C LEU A 157 -1.29 -0.26 2.35
N ASP A 158 -1.70 -1.51 2.18
CA ASP A 158 -3.04 -1.84 1.69
C ASP A 158 -4.00 -1.97 2.87
N GLU A 159 -4.82 -0.94 3.07
CA GLU A 159 -5.79 -0.83 4.17
C GLU A 159 -5.19 -1.14 5.56
N PRO A 160 -4.12 -0.43 6.00
CA PRO A 160 -3.33 -0.81 7.16
C PRO A 160 -4.10 -0.81 8.47
N THR A 161 -5.21 -0.09 8.57
CA THR A 161 -6.01 0.06 9.79
C THR A 161 -7.38 -0.60 9.71
N ALA A 162 -7.65 -1.38 8.66
CA ALA A 162 -8.91 -2.10 8.52
C ALA A 162 -9.10 -3.12 9.66
N GLY A 163 -10.24 -3.01 10.36
CA GLY A 163 -10.59 -3.94 11.43
C GLY A 163 -9.76 -3.81 12.72
N VAL A 164 -8.98 -2.73 12.91
CA VAL A 164 -8.30 -2.44 14.16
C VAL A 164 -9.08 -1.42 14.99
N ASP A 165 -8.91 -1.47 16.31
CA ASP A 165 -9.49 -0.48 17.23
C ASP A 165 -8.84 0.91 17.07
N ILE A 166 -9.48 1.93 17.66
CA ILE A 166 -9.07 3.33 17.52
C ILE A 166 -7.67 3.56 18.11
N GLU A 167 -7.33 2.95 19.23
CA GLU A 167 -6.05 3.15 19.92
C GLU A 167 -4.91 2.61 19.05
N LEU A 168 -5.04 1.38 18.56
CA LEU A 168 -4.06 0.77 17.68
C LEU A 168 -3.94 1.52 16.34
N ARG A 169 -5.06 2.04 15.80
CA ARG A 169 -5.03 2.89 14.59
C ARG A 169 -4.12 4.11 14.78
N HIS A 170 -4.30 4.84 15.88
CA HIS A 170 -3.47 6.01 16.18
C HIS A 170 -2.00 5.66 16.44
N GLU A 171 -1.71 4.51 17.03
CA GLU A 171 -0.33 4.03 17.18
C GLU A 171 0.31 3.74 15.83
N LEU A 172 -0.39 3.05 14.93
CA LEU A 172 0.07 2.76 13.57
C LEU A 172 0.31 4.05 12.78
N TRP A 173 -0.60 5.03 12.86
CA TRP A 173 -0.43 6.32 12.20
C TRP A 173 0.82 7.06 12.68
N ARG A 174 1.07 7.09 14.00
CA ARG A 174 2.29 7.72 14.55
C ARG A 174 3.55 7.01 14.08
N TYR A 175 3.51 5.69 13.95
CA TYR A 175 4.63 4.93 13.45
C TYR A 175 4.89 5.19 11.97
N ILE A 176 3.87 5.14 11.13
CA ILE A 176 3.96 5.36 9.70
C ILE A 176 4.43 6.80 9.39
N ARG A 177 3.95 7.81 10.14
CA ARG A 177 4.44 9.19 10.03
C ARG A 177 5.94 9.30 10.31
N ARG A 178 6.44 8.64 11.36
CA ARG A 178 7.88 8.64 11.66
C ARG A 178 8.71 8.03 10.53
N LEU A 179 8.24 6.97 9.88
CA LEU A 179 8.91 6.40 8.72
C LEU A 179 8.97 7.40 7.56
N HIS A 180 7.86 8.09 7.30
CA HIS A 180 7.81 9.12 6.28
C HIS A 180 8.77 10.30 6.59
N GLU A 181 8.78 10.79 7.83
CA GLU A 181 9.72 11.83 8.31
C GLU A 181 11.20 11.42 8.15
N GLN A 182 11.49 10.12 8.16
CA GLN A 182 12.82 9.56 7.88
C GLN A 182 13.14 9.44 6.37
N GLY A 183 12.22 9.88 5.49
CA GLY A 183 12.40 9.90 4.04
C GLY A 183 11.86 8.68 3.30
N THR A 184 11.16 7.76 3.97
CA THR A 184 10.51 6.63 3.32
C THR A 184 9.29 7.11 2.53
N THR A 185 9.16 6.70 1.27
CA THR A 185 7.96 6.94 0.47
C THR A 185 6.85 6.01 0.95
N ILE A 186 5.65 6.54 1.19
CA ILE A 186 4.48 5.75 1.59
C ILE A 186 3.41 5.84 0.49
N LEU A 187 2.95 4.68 0.02
CA LEU A 187 1.73 4.55 -0.78
C LEU A 187 0.66 3.89 0.07
N LEU A 188 -0.35 4.65 0.44
CA LEU A 188 -1.46 4.21 1.28
C LEU A 188 -2.70 3.97 0.42
N THR A 189 -3.29 2.78 0.50
CA THR A 189 -4.67 2.59 0.09
C THR A 189 -5.55 2.50 1.33
N THR A 190 -6.67 3.17 1.31
CA THR A 190 -7.65 3.11 2.39
C THR A 190 -9.04 3.45 1.88
N HIS A 191 -10.06 2.96 2.56
CA HIS A 191 -11.43 3.40 2.41
C HIS A 191 -11.86 4.34 3.56
N TYR A 192 -10.97 4.56 4.55
CA TYR A 192 -11.15 5.53 5.63
C TYR A 192 -10.63 6.89 5.16
N LEU A 193 -11.54 7.77 4.75
CA LEU A 193 -11.19 9.10 4.19
C LEU A 193 -10.48 9.99 5.22
N GLU A 194 -10.81 9.84 6.50
CA GLU A 194 -10.11 10.50 7.61
C GLU A 194 -8.63 10.11 7.68
N GLU A 195 -8.30 8.85 7.39
CA GLU A 195 -6.91 8.38 7.37
C GLU A 195 -6.13 9.04 6.24
N ALA A 196 -6.73 9.10 5.04
CA ALA A 196 -6.10 9.77 3.91
C ALA A 196 -5.92 11.28 4.15
N GLU A 197 -6.93 11.95 4.71
CA GLU A 197 -6.85 13.39 5.02
C GLU A 197 -5.82 13.69 6.12
N ALA A 198 -5.68 12.78 7.09
CA ALA A 198 -4.74 12.96 8.20
C ALA A 198 -3.29 12.67 7.82
N LEU A 199 -3.03 11.77 6.87
CA LEU A 199 -1.69 11.24 6.60
C LEU A 199 -1.13 11.65 5.24
N CYS A 200 -1.96 11.77 4.20
CA CYS A 200 -1.47 11.93 2.83
C CYS A 200 -1.25 13.39 2.48
N GLU A 201 -0.11 13.67 1.85
CA GLU A 201 0.21 14.98 1.27
C GLU A 201 -0.53 15.18 -0.06
N GLU A 202 -0.66 14.09 -0.81
CA GLU A 202 -1.32 14.06 -2.11
C GLU A 202 -2.17 12.79 -2.22
N ILE A 203 -3.33 12.92 -2.87
CA ILE A 203 -4.32 11.86 -3.00
C ILE A 203 -4.70 11.71 -4.47
N ALA A 204 -4.66 10.48 -4.97
CA ALA A 204 -5.25 10.11 -6.25
C ALA A 204 -6.55 9.34 -6.03
N LEU A 205 -7.59 9.71 -6.75
CA LEU A 205 -8.85 8.99 -6.81
C LEU A 205 -8.82 8.06 -8.03
N ILE A 206 -9.02 6.77 -7.80
CA ILE A 206 -9.08 5.75 -8.85
C ILE A 206 -10.50 5.21 -8.99
N GLY A 207 -10.98 5.07 -10.23
CA GLY A 207 -12.25 4.45 -10.56
C GLY A 207 -12.20 3.80 -11.92
N ALA A 208 -12.83 2.63 -12.08
CA ALA A 208 -12.84 1.87 -13.33
C ALA A 208 -11.45 1.73 -13.99
N GLY A 209 -10.42 1.49 -13.19
CA GLY A 209 -9.05 1.30 -13.67
C GLY A 209 -8.31 2.57 -14.10
N LYS A 210 -8.86 3.78 -13.89
CA LYS A 210 -8.27 5.07 -14.26
C LYS A 210 -8.09 6.00 -13.07
N ILE A 211 -7.12 6.91 -13.14
CA ILE A 211 -7.04 8.02 -12.20
C ILE A 211 -8.06 9.09 -12.62
N ILE A 212 -9.03 9.34 -11.74
CA ILE A 212 -10.12 10.31 -11.95
C ILE A 212 -9.68 11.72 -11.59
N ALA A 213 -8.98 11.85 -10.46
CA ALA A 213 -8.49 13.11 -9.95
C ALA A 213 -7.24 12.88 -9.11
N ARG A 214 -6.38 13.89 -9.01
CA ARG A 214 -5.19 13.88 -8.18
C ARG A 214 -4.95 15.31 -7.69
N ASP A 215 -4.76 15.47 -6.38
CA ASP A 215 -4.43 16.74 -5.72
C ASP A 215 -4.18 16.50 -4.22
N THR A 216 -3.87 17.57 -3.46
CA THR A 216 -3.96 17.56 -1.99
C THR A 216 -5.41 17.40 -1.55
N ALA A 217 -5.64 17.01 -0.30
CA ALA A 217 -7.00 16.93 0.25
C ALA A 217 -7.76 18.26 0.11
N ALA A 218 -7.09 19.39 0.34
CA ALA A 218 -7.67 20.73 0.17
C ALA A 218 -7.99 21.01 -1.30
N GLY A 219 -7.05 20.77 -2.22
CA GLY A 219 -7.23 20.99 -3.64
C GLY A 219 -8.38 20.15 -4.23
N LEU A 220 -8.53 18.90 -3.77
CA LEU A 220 -9.69 18.07 -4.16
C LEU A 220 -11.00 18.66 -3.65
N LYS A 221 -11.06 19.13 -2.39
CA LYS A 221 -12.25 19.77 -1.84
C LYS A 221 -12.65 21.03 -2.62
N ASP A 222 -11.69 21.87 -2.92
CA ASP A 222 -11.90 23.10 -3.69
C ASP A 222 -12.36 22.79 -5.12
N ARG A 223 -11.69 21.87 -5.80
CA ARG A 223 -12.02 21.47 -7.19
C ARG A 223 -13.42 20.91 -7.36
N TYR A 224 -13.90 20.16 -6.36
CA TYR A 224 -15.21 19.52 -6.38
C TYR A 224 -16.27 20.31 -5.59
N GLU A 225 -15.95 21.52 -5.12
CA GLU A 225 -16.86 22.36 -4.29
C GLU A 225 -17.45 21.54 -3.13
N ALA A 226 -16.59 20.88 -2.35
CA ALA A 226 -16.96 19.93 -1.31
C ALA A 226 -16.38 20.34 0.06
N GLU A 227 -17.14 20.13 1.12
CA GLU A 227 -16.70 20.42 2.49
C GLU A 227 -15.80 19.33 3.07
N SER A 228 -15.90 18.11 2.53
CA SER A 228 -15.12 16.94 3.01
C SER A 228 -14.65 16.06 1.85
N LEU A 229 -13.61 15.24 2.09
CA LEU A 229 -13.18 14.21 1.14
C LEU A 229 -14.29 13.18 0.85
N GLU A 230 -15.20 12.95 1.81
CA GLU A 230 -16.34 12.07 1.62
C GLU A 230 -17.27 12.60 0.50
N GLN A 231 -17.57 13.90 0.51
CA GLN A 231 -18.36 14.52 -0.55
C GLN A 231 -17.63 14.47 -1.89
N VAL A 232 -16.31 14.69 -1.94
CA VAL A 232 -15.49 14.52 -3.15
C VAL A 232 -15.62 13.09 -3.67
N TYR A 233 -15.44 12.12 -2.81
CA TYR A 233 -15.52 10.70 -3.15
C TYR A 233 -16.91 10.32 -3.71
N LEU A 234 -18.00 10.76 -3.06
CA LEU A 234 -19.36 10.50 -3.52
C LEU A 234 -19.63 11.15 -4.90
N LYS A 235 -19.17 12.38 -5.11
CA LYS A 235 -19.31 13.06 -6.41
C LYS A 235 -18.52 12.35 -7.52
N THR A 236 -17.32 11.85 -7.24
CA THR A 236 -16.49 11.14 -8.23
C THR A 236 -17.03 9.76 -8.55
N VAL A 237 -17.51 9.00 -7.56
CA VAL A 237 -18.12 7.68 -7.76
C VAL A 237 -19.45 7.80 -8.51
N ALA A 238 -20.27 8.80 -8.19
CA ALA A 238 -21.51 9.06 -8.91
C ALA A 238 -21.24 9.42 -10.38
N SER A 239 -20.23 10.25 -10.65
CA SER A 239 -19.82 10.62 -12.02
C SER A 239 -19.30 9.41 -12.81
N GLY A 240 -18.55 8.50 -12.16
CA GLY A 240 -18.05 7.27 -12.77
C GLY A 240 -19.18 6.28 -13.13
N ARG A 241 -20.19 6.14 -12.27
CA ARG A 241 -21.36 5.29 -12.56
C ARG A 241 -22.20 5.81 -13.71
N LEU A 242 -22.37 7.14 -13.79
CA LEU A 242 -23.10 7.76 -14.91
C LEU A 242 -22.37 7.59 -16.25
N ALA A 243 -21.05 7.47 -16.26
CA ALA A 243 -20.27 7.21 -17.48
C ALA A 243 -20.35 5.73 -17.94
N GLU A 244 -20.59 4.79 -17.04
CA GLU A 244 -20.79 3.36 -17.36
C GLU A 244 -22.24 3.06 -17.81
N GLU A 245 -23.22 3.87 -17.40
CA GLU A 245 -24.64 3.69 -17.76
C GLU A 245 -25.05 4.44 -19.04
N ALA A 246 -24.15 5.22 -19.65
CA ALA A 246 -24.42 5.85 -20.94
C ALA A 246 -24.42 4.81 -22.06
N PRO A 247 -25.54 4.52 -22.73
CA PRO A 247 -25.59 3.55 -23.82
C PRO A 247 -24.74 4.02 -25.00
N ALA A 248 -23.98 3.08 -25.56
CA ALA A 248 -23.20 3.27 -26.79
C ALA A 248 -24.07 3.53 -28.03
#